data_39af14e65619586fe3f8afc1eb131a38
#
_entry.id   39af14e65619586fe3f8afc1eb131a38
#
_cell.length_a   1.000
_cell.length_b   1.000
_cell.length_c   1.000
_cell.angle_alpha   90.00
_cell.angle_beta   90.00
_cell.angle_gamma   90.00
#
_symmetry.space_group_name_H-M   'P 1'
#
loop_
_entity.id
_entity.type
_entity.pdbx_description
1 polymer ?
#
loop_
_entity_poly.entity_id
_entity_poly.type
_entity_poly.pdbx_seq_one_letter_code
_entity_poly.pdbx_strand_id
1 'polypeptide(L)'
;MKTSRRTFIGGVSAAAVLSGTTHAFAQKKYDNGATDAEIKLGHAGPYSGPASAYGVIGKGIEAYWKSVNAAGGINGRKINFITLDDGYNPSKTVEVVRQLVEQEKVLCCFNTLGTPSNTAIHKYMNSKKVPQLYVATGASKWGDPKHFPWTMGYQPDYHTEGVIYAKHILANIKEPKVGILMQNDDFGKDYLEGFKEGLGKDNAKVIVKLATYEVTDPTVESQIIQLKDTGANVFFNIATPKFAAQAIRKAAEISWKPAQYMTNVSASVASVIKPAGFDNAQGIITAAYLKDPTDKKWADDEEMKMWSAWMDKWMPGANKGDANYVYAYSVAFLMHQTLKNCGDELTHANVMKQAASFKKLRVPLLLPGITVSTSATDFYPIQSVQLERFKGESWELFGEVMSAEST
;
A
#
# COMPACT_ATOMS: atom_id res chain seq x y z
N MET A 1 -14.59 -101.70 -29.43
CA MET A 1 -14.52 -100.86 -28.24
C MET A 1 -13.51 -99.76 -28.42
N LYS A 2 -13.93 -98.56 -28.74
CA LYS A 2 -13.00 -97.42 -29.02
C LYS A 2 -13.55 -96.22 -28.28
N THR A 3 -12.82 -95.77 -27.32
CA THR A 3 -13.11 -94.59 -26.54
C THR A 3 -12.43 -93.34 -27.19
N SER A 4 -13.24 -92.34 -27.54
CA SER A 4 -12.81 -91.12 -28.12
C SER A 4 -12.49 -90.09 -27.00
N ARG A 5 -11.29 -89.48 -27.00
CA ARG A 5 -10.95 -88.37 -26.15
C ARG A 5 -11.31 -87.07 -26.87
N ARG A 6 -12.16 -86.23 -26.26
CA ARG A 6 -12.41 -84.86 -26.68
C ARG A 6 -11.54 -83.91 -25.85
N THR A 7 -10.71 -83.18 -26.54
CA THR A 7 -9.83 -82.12 -25.98
C THR A 7 -10.65 -80.84 -25.83
N PHE A 8 -10.72 -80.30 -24.61
CA PHE A 8 -11.32 -79.00 -24.32
C PHE A 8 -10.22 -77.94 -24.44
N ILE A 9 -10.37 -77.01 -25.39
CA ILE A 9 -9.51 -75.81 -25.50
C ILE A 9 -10.22 -74.73 -24.72
N GLY A 10 -9.66 -74.33 -23.55
CA GLY A 10 -10.10 -73.21 -22.78
C GLY A 10 -9.53 -71.89 -23.34
N GLY A 11 -10.40 -71.07 -23.85
CA GLY A 11 -10.03 -69.70 -24.24
C GLY A 11 -9.88 -68.80 -23.04
N VAL A 12 -8.70 -68.24 -22.80
CA VAL A 12 -8.47 -67.22 -21.81
C VAL A 12 -8.77 -65.86 -22.44
N SER A 13 -9.93 -65.28 -22.09
CA SER A 13 -10.25 -63.89 -22.47
C SER A 13 -9.50 -62.95 -21.53
N ALA A 14 -8.47 -62.28 -22.04
CA ALA A 14 -7.82 -61.20 -21.37
C ALA A 14 -8.71 -59.95 -21.40
N ALA A 15 -9.39 -59.64 -20.30
CA ALA A 15 -10.04 -58.37 -20.11
C ALA A 15 -9.01 -57.29 -19.82
N ALA A 16 -8.71 -56.46 -20.82
CA ALA A 16 -7.90 -55.25 -20.62
C ALA A 16 -8.70 -54.24 -19.80
N VAL A 17 -8.36 -54.11 -18.53
CA VAL A 17 -8.87 -53.02 -17.68
C VAL A 17 -8.16 -51.74 -18.10
N LEU A 18 -8.80 -50.93 -18.94
CA LEU A 18 -8.46 -49.54 -19.19
C LEU A 18 -8.70 -48.73 -17.91
N SER A 19 -7.67 -48.61 -17.08
CA SER A 19 -7.65 -47.67 -15.96
C SER A 19 -7.58 -46.26 -16.55
N GLY A 20 -8.73 -45.73 -16.92
CA GLY A 20 -8.88 -44.31 -17.24
C GLY A 20 -8.58 -43.50 -15.98
N THR A 21 -7.40 -42.93 -15.87
CA THR A 21 -7.13 -41.86 -14.91
C THR A 21 -7.99 -40.67 -15.30
N THR A 22 -9.20 -40.60 -14.75
CA THR A 22 -9.97 -39.35 -14.77
C THR A 22 -9.20 -38.33 -13.94
N HIS A 23 -8.44 -37.48 -14.61
CA HIS A 23 -8.02 -36.26 -13.99
C HIS A 23 -9.31 -35.50 -13.66
N ALA A 24 -9.67 -35.49 -12.40
CA ALA A 24 -10.71 -34.61 -11.92
C ALA A 24 -10.21 -33.19 -12.15
N PHE A 25 -10.61 -32.56 -13.24
CA PHE A 25 -10.44 -31.12 -13.41
C PHE A 25 -11.19 -30.48 -12.25
N ALA A 26 -10.45 -29.79 -11.37
CA ALA A 26 -11.07 -29.00 -10.31
C ALA A 26 -12.09 -28.06 -10.97
N GLN A 27 -13.35 -28.16 -10.55
CA GLN A 27 -14.42 -27.37 -11.14
C GLN A 27 -14.10 -25.88 -10.92
N LYS A 28 -13.99 -25.13 -11.99
CA LYS A 28 -13.79 -23.69 -11.94
C LYS A 28 -14.92 -23.02 -11.20
N LYS A 29 -14.57 -22.07 -10.30
CA LYS A 29 -15.56 -21.35 -9.49
C LYS A 29 -15.29 -19.86 -9.60
N TYR A 30 -16.29 -19.10 -9.99
CA TYR A 30 -16.18 -17.65 -10.20
C TYR A 30 -17.31 -16.90 -9.52
N ASP A 31 -16.96 -15.83 -8.82
CA ASP A 31 -17.89 -14.76 -8.45
C ASP A 31 -17.87 -13.67 -9.54
N ASN A 32 -18.64 -12.61 -9.33
CA ASN A 32 -18.64 -11.46 -10.21
C ASN A 32 -17.22 -10.95 -10.48
N GLY A 33 -16.96 -10.51 -11.71
CA GLY A 33 -15.67 -9.97 -12.12
C GLY A 33 -14.63 -11.00 -12.53
N ALA A 34 -14.95 -12.29 -12.55
CA ALA A 34 -14.05 -13.32 -13.03
C ALA A 34 -14.70 -14.21 -14.08
N THR A 35 -13.93 -14.60 -15.10
CA THR A 35 -14.31 -15.54 -16.16
C THR A 35 -13.10 -16.41 -16.53
N ASP A 36 -13.26 -17.29 -17.52
CA ASP A 36 -12.13 -18.04 -18.10
C ASP A 36 -11.08 -17.15 -18.79
N ALA A 37 -11.47 -15.96 -19.24
CA ALA A 37 -10.63 -15.08 -20.04
C ALA A 37 -10.19 -13.80 -19.32
N GLU A 38 -10.92 -13.35 -18.31
CA GLU A 38 -10.76 -12.02 -17.73
C GLU A 38 -10.96 -12.02 -16.21
N ILE A 39 -10.21 -11.14 -15.53
CA ILE A 39 -10.42 -10.74 -14.14
C ILE A 39 -10.57 -9.23 -14.09
N LYS A 40 -11.67 -8.72 -13.54
CA LYS A 40 -11.94 -7.29 -13.37
C LYS A 40 -11.51 -6.82 -11.97
N LEU A 41 -10.65 -5.81 -11.91
CA LEU A 41 -10.24 -5.14 -10.68
C LEU A 41 -10.69 -3.68 -10.72
N GLY A 42 -11.29 -3.21 -9.64
CA GLY A 42 -11.71 -1.82 -9.50
C GLY A 42 -10.72 -0.99 -8.68
N HIS A 43 -10.52 0.26 -9.04
CA HIS A 43 -9.69 1.21 -8.30
C HIS A 43 -10.38 2.57 -8.24
N ALA A 44 -10.37 3.20 -7.08
CA ALA A 44 -10.74 4.60 -6.90
C ALA A 44 -9.54 5.34 -6.34
N GLY A 45 -9.15 6.44 -6.97
CA GLY A 45 -8.01 7.24 -6.54
C GLY A 45 -8.06 8.67 -7.06
N PRO A 46 -7.26 9.58 -6.46
CA PRO A 46 -7.30 11.00 -6.78
C PRO A 46 -6.46 11.32 -8.01
N TYR A 47 -7.05 11.31 -9.18
CA TYR A 47 -6.41 11.82 -10.41
C TYR A 47 -6.55 13.32 -10.54
N SER A 48 -7.48 13.91 -9.81
CA SER A 48 -7.73 15.35 -9.69
C SER A 48 -7.74 15.79 -8.23
N GLY A 49 -7.89 17.10 -7.99
CA GLY A 49 -8.03 17.67 -6.65
C GLY A 49 -6.72 17.77 -5.85
N PRO A 50 -6.81 18.08 -4.55
CA PRO A 50 -5.66 18.45 -3.71
C PRO A 50 -4.66 17.32 -3.45
N ALA A 51 -5.08 16.06 -3.59
CA ALA A 51 -4.22 14.89 -3.42
C ALA A 51 -3.81 14.25 -4.78
N SER A 52 -3.96 14.97 -5.90
CA SER A 52 -3.68 14.47 -7.26
C SER A 52 -2.23 14.03 -7.51
N ALA A 53 -1.29 14.43 -6.66
CA ALA A 53 0.06 13.90 -6.69
C ALA A 53 0.11 12.36 -6.56
N TYR A 54 -0.84 11.76 -5.85
CA TYR A 54 -0.98 10.31 -5.75
C TYR A 54 -1.58 9.63 -6.99
N GLY A 55 -2.14 10.38 -7.94
CA GLY A 55 -2.73 9.82 -9.16
C GLY A 55 -1.76 8.98 -10.00
N VAL A 56 -0.46 9.18 -9.83
CA VAL A 56 0.58 8.36 -10.48
C VAL A 56 0.57 6.90 -10.00
N ILE A 57 0.05 6.62 -8.80
CA ILE A 57 -0.09 5.26 -8.26
C ILE A 57 -1.02 4.43 -9.16
N GLY A 58 -2.24 4.92 -9.41
CA GLY A 58 -3.19 4.24 -10.28
C GLY A 58 -2.66 4.07 -11.71
N LYS A 59 -1.93 5.07 -12.24
CA LYS A 59 -1.28 4.98 -13.56
C LYS A 59 -0.19 3.90 -13.58
N GLY A 60 0.63 3.81 -12.52
CA GLY A 60 1.65 2.77 -12.38
C GLY A 60 1.06 1.37 -12.28
N ILE A 61 -0.02 1.21 -11.51
CA ILE A 61 -0.77 -0.05 -11.41
C ILE A 61 -1.36 -0.46 -12.77
N GLU A 62 -1.96 0.49 -13.50
CA GLU A 62 -2.48 0.22 -14.86
C GLU A 62 -1.39 -0.27 -15.80
N ALA A 63 -0.21 0.38 -15.78
CA ALA A 63 0.93 -0.02 -16.57
C ALA A 63 1.45 -1.42 -16.18
N TYR A 64 1.43 -1.75 -14.88
CA TYR A 64 1.78 -3.08 -14.38
C TYR A 64 0.86 -4.15 -15.01
N TRP A 65 -0.46 -3.93 -14.97
CA TRP A 65 -1.41 -4.88 -15.56
C TRP A 65 -1.30 -4.96 -17.08
N LYS A 66 -0.99 -3.86 -17.78
CA LYS A 66 -0.66 -3.91 -19.22
C LYS A 66 0.54 -4.81 -19.48
N SER A 67 1.59 -4.75 -18.64
CA SER A 67 2.76 -5.60 -18.77
C SER A 67 2.45 -7.09 -18.51
N VAL A 68 1.66 -7.38 -17.48
CA VAL A 68 1.17 -8.73 -17.19
C VAL A 68 0.32 -9.28 -18.32
N ASN A 69 -0.59 -8.48 -18.87
CA ASN A 69 -1.45 -8.86 -19.97
C ASN A 69 -0.66 -9.17 -21.24
N ALA A 70 0.41 -8.41 -21.53
CA ALA A 70 1.30 -8.67 -22.66
C ALA A 70 2.07 -10.00 -22.51
N ALA A 71 2.34 -10.41 -21.26
CA ALA A 71 2.98 -11.67 -20.92
C ALA A 71 2.02 -12.89 -20.87
N GLY A 72 0.73 -12.69 -21.20
CA GLY A 72 -0.27 -13.79 -21.22
C GLY A 72 -1.32 -13.70 -20.10
N GLY A 73 -1.22 -12.73 -19.20
CA GLY A 73 -2.15 -12.57 -18.08
C GLY A 73 -1.79 -13.44 -16.87
N ILE A 74 -2.75 -13.65 -15.98
CA ILE A 74 -2.60 -14.49 -14.79
C ILE A 74 -3.38 -15.79 -15.00
N ASN A 75 -2.70 -16.93 -14.97
CA ASN A 75 -3.31 -18.24 -15.22
C ASN A 75 -4.17 -18.24 -16.53
N GLY A 76 -3.68 -17.55 -17.58
CA GLY A 76 -4.33 -17.41 -18.88
C GLY A 76 -5.45 -16.36 -18.95
N ARG A 77 -5.71 -15.62 -17.87
CA ARG A 77 -6.74 -14.57 -17.81
C ARG A 77 -6.13 -13.18 -17.90
N LYS A 78 -6.72 -12.30 -18.69
CA LYS A 78 -6.33 -10.89 -18.76
C LYS A 78 -6.90 -10.13 -17.57
N ILE A 79 -6.15 -9.16 -17.10
CA ILE A 79 -6.61 -8.24 -16.04
C ILE A 79 -7.26 -7.03 -16.72
N ASN A 80 -8.51 -6.81 -16.42
CA ASN A 80 -9.25 -5.60 -16.76
C ASN A 80 -9.26 -4.69 -15.54
N PHE A 81 -8.38 -3.70 -15.54
CA PHE A 81 -8.24 -2.74 -14.45
C PHE A 81 -9.05 -1.49 -14.72
N ILE A 82 -10.13 -1.32 -13.97
CA ILE A 82 -11.07 -0.19 -14.10
C ILE A 82 -10.73 0.82 -13.02
N THR A 83 -10.23 1.97 -13.41
CA THR A 83 -9.81 3.01 -12.46
C THR A 83 -10.63 4.28 -12.66
N LEU A 84 -11.13 4.85 -11.56
CA LEU A 84 -11.99 6.02 -11.53
C LEU A 84 -11.42 7.11 -10.62
N ASP A 85 -11.62 8.37 -11.03
CA ASP A 85 -11.21 9.55 -10.25
C ASP A 85 -12.24 9.89 -9.18
N ASP A 86 -11.81 9.87 -7.92
CA ASP A 86 -12.63 10.31 -6.79
C ASP A 86 -12.24 11.71 -6.26
N GLY A 87 -11.18 12.32 -6.78
CA GLY A 87 -10.70 13.64 -6.37
C GLY A 87 -10.33 13.74 -4.89
N TYR A 88 -10.07 12.59 -4.21
CA TYR A 88 -9.88 12.50 -2.76
C TYR A 88 -11.12 13.00 -1.98
N ASN A 89 -12.31 12.83 -2.54
CA ASN A 89 -13.57 13.23 -1.94
C ASN A 89 -14.37 12.00 -1.49
N PRO A 90 -14.61 11.80 -0.17
CA PRO A 90 -15.29 10.61 0.35
C PRO A 90 -16.66 10.35 -0.26
N SER A 91 -17.45 11.41 -0.54
CA SER A 91 -18.78 11.27 -1.15
C SER A 91 -18.67 10.76 -2.58
N LYS A 92 -17.73 11.29 -3.36
CA LYS A 92 -17.44 10.81 -4.72
C LYS A 92 -16.86 9.40 -4.71
N THR A 93 -16.03 9.08 -3.71
CA THR A 93 -15.51 7.69 -3.53
C THR A 93 -16.66 6.70 -3.38
N VAL A 94 -17.68 7.02 -2.58
CA VAL A 94 -18.88 6.16 -2.42
C VAL A 94 -19.58 5.96 -3.76
N GLU A 95 -19.75 7.01 -4.56
CA GLU A 95 -20.39 6.94 -5.87
C GLU A 95 -19.61 6.04 -6.83
N VAL A 96 -18.31 6.29 -7.01
CA VAL A 96 -17.49 5.54 -7.97
C VAL A 96 -17.27 4.09 -7.54
N VAL A 97 -17.17 3.81 -6.24
CA VAL A 97 -17.05 2.44 -5.75
C VAL A 97 -18.36 1.66 -5.90
N ARG A 98 -19.51 2.29 -5.73
CA ARG A 98 -20.79 1.66 -6.08
C ARG A 98 -20.88 1.33 -7.57
N GLN A 99 -20.42 2.22 -8.44
CA GLN A 99 -20.32 1.94 -9.88
C GLN A 99 -19.45 0.70 -10.12
N LEU A 100 -18.24 0.64 -9.54
CA LEU A 100 -17.33 -0.50 -9.68
C LEU A 100 -17.95 -1.82 -9.22
N VAL A 101 -18.64 -1.81 -8.08
CA VAL A 101 -19.23 -3.03 -7.48
C VAL A 101 -20.53 -3.44 -8.14
N GLU A 102 -21.44 -2.50 -8.39
CA GLU A 102 -22.83 -2.82 -8.79
C GLU A 102 -23.01 -2.83 -10.31
N GLN A 103 -22.30 -1.98 -11.06
CA GLN A 103 -22.41 -1.88 -12.52
C GLN A 103 -21.31 -2.63 -13.22
N GLU A 104 -20.03 -2.36 -12.91
CA GLU A 104 -18.87 -3.03 -13.49
C GLU A 104 -18.70 -4.46 -12.98
N LYS A 105 -19.23 -4.75 -11.78
CA LYS A 105 -19.20 -6.05 -11.12
C LYS A 105 -17.76 -6.58 -10.99
N VAL A 106 -16.88 -5.76 -10.43
CA VAL A 106 -15.47 -6.13 -10.22
C VAL A 106 -15.33 -7.28 -9.22
N LEU A 107 -14.29 -8.12 -9.39
CA LEU A 107 -13.95 -9.19 -8.43
C LEU A 107 -13.53 -8.63 -7.08
N CYS A 108 -12.80 -7.52 -7.09
CA CYS A 108 -12.46 -6.79 -5.87
C CYS A 108 -12.14 -5.32 -6.18
N CYS A 109 -12.25 -4.45 -5.17
CA CYS A 109 -11.64 -3.15 -5.19
C CYS A 109 -10.19 -3.28 -4.71
N PHE A 110 -9.24 -2.87 -5.54
CA PHE A 110 -7.82 -3.00 -5.31
C PHE A 110 -7.16 -1.64 -5.16
N ASN A 111 -6.44 -1.45 -4.06
CA ASN A 111 -5.62 -0.28 -3.77
C ASN A 111 -6.40 1.06 -3.84
N THR A 112 -7.65 1.08 -3.42
CA THR A 112 -8.42 2.33 -3.24
C THR A 112 -7.65 3.26 -2.28
N LEU A 113 -7.56 4.56 -2.64
CA LEU A 113 -6.60 5.46 -2.01
C LEU A 113 -7.25 6.46 -1.04
N GLY A 114 -6.59 6.64 0.11
CA GLY A 114 -6.89 7.68 1.10
C GLY A 114 -7.71 7.18 2.28
N THR A 115 -7.35 7.64 3.48
CA THR A 115 -8.04 7.22 4.72
C THR A 115 -9.50 7.67 4.74
N PRO A 116 -9.86 8.94 4.47
CA PRO A 116 -11.26 9.35 4.48
C PRO A 116 -12.08 8.66 3.40
N SER A 117 -11.53 8.46 2.21
CA SER A 117 -12.16 7.75 1.09
C SER A 117 -12.47 6.30 1.46
N ASN A 118 -11.48 5.55 1.97
CA ASN A 118 -11.68 4.16 2.37
C ASN A 118 -12.60 4.03 3.59
N THR A 119 -12.57 4.98 4.53
CA THR A 119 -13.51 5.01 5.66
C THR A 119 -14.96 5.10 5.18
N ALA A 120 -15.23 5.92 4.18
CA ALA A 120 -16.58 6.12 3.66
C ALA A 120 -17.18 4.86 3.02
N ILE A 121 -16.36 4.00 2.45
CA ILE A 121 -16.81 2.76 1.78
C ILE A 121 -16.62 1.49 2.62
N HIS A 122 -15.93 1.55 3.75
CA HIS A 122 -15.52 0.40 4.55
C HIS A 122 -16.68 -0.53 4.93
N LYS A 123 -17.73 0.03 5.53
CA LYS A 123 -18.93 -0.71 5.92
C LYS A 123 -19.68 -1.27 4.70
N TYR A 124 -19.78 -0.48 3.62
CA TYR A 124 -20.43 -0.89 2.39
C TYR A 124 -19.74 -2.10 1.77
N MET A 125 -18.42 -2.07 1.58
CA MET A 125 -17.66 -3.19 1.00
C MET A 125 -17.82 -4.46 1.83
N ASN A 126 -17.73 -4.35 3.17
CA ASN A 126 -17.92 -5.47 4.07
C ASN A 126 -19.36 -6.02 4.05
N SER A 127 -20.38 -5.16 3.94
CA SER A 127 -21.78 -5.59 3.80
C SER A 127 -22.06 -6.32 2.49
N LYS A 128 -21.40 -5.90 1.41
CA LYS A 128 -21.49 -6.53 0.07
C LYS A 128 -20.64 -7.81 -0.03
N LYS A 129 -19.75 -8.06 0.92
CA LYS A 129 -18.77 -9.15 0.90
C LYS A 129 -17.91 -9.14 -0.36
N VAL A 130 -17.58 -7.96 -0.85
CA VAL A 130 -16.64 -7.74 -1.95
C VAL A 130 -15.29 -7.34 -1.37
N PRO A 131 -14.19 -8.00 -1.73
CA PRO A 131 -12.87 -7.68 -1.20
C PRO A 131 -12.47 -6.23 -1.49
N GLN A 132 -11.95 -5.55 -0.47
CA GLN A 132 -11.30 -4.24 -0.53
C GLN A 132 -9.83 -4.46 -0.13
N LEU A 133 -8.99 -4.78 -1.11
CA LEU A 133 -7.66 -5.31 -0.86
C LEU A 133 -6.57 -4.27 -1.05
N TYR A 134 -5.60 -4.34 -0.12
CA TYR A 134 -4.37 -3.56 -0.18
C TYR A 134 -4.63 -2.09 -0.33
N VAL A 135 -5.55 -1.58 0.51
CA VAL A 135 -5.94 -0.16 0.47
C VAL A 135 -4.72 0.74 0.63
N ALA A 136 -4.66 1.81 -0.15
CA ALA A 136 -3.55 2.77 -0.15
C ALA A 136 -3.69 3.78 1.00
N THR A 137 -3.59 3.27 2.21
CA THR A 137 -3.59 4.01 3.47
C THR A 137 -3.11 3.10 4.59
N GLY A 138 -2.36 3.66 5.54
CA GLY A 138 -1.82 2.95 6.68
C GLY A 138 -2.66 3.10 7.97
N ALA A 139 -3.91 3.57 7.90
CA ALA A 139 -4.71 3.65 9.12
C ALA A 139 -4.87 2.26 9.74
N SER A 140 -4.64 2.16 11.05
CA SER A 140 -4.58 0.89 11.80
C SER A 140 -5.86 0.05 11.72
N LYS A 141 -7.00 0.69 11.50
CA LYS A 141 -8.29 0.01 11.34
C LYS A 141 -8.41 -0.95 10.16
N TRP A 142 -7.50 -0.91 9.19
CA TRP A 142 -7.49 -1.86 8.06
C TRP A 142 -6.97 -3.25 8.46
N GLY A 143 -6.37 -3.37 9.64
CA GLY A 143 -5.85 -4.61 10.20
C GLY A 143 -6.82 -5.38 11.09
N ASP A 144 -8.13 -5.12 11.04
CA ASP A 144 -9.16 -5.73 11.90
C ASP A 144 -10.01 -6.78 11.15
N PRO A 145 -9.51 -8.01 10.94
CA PRO A 145 -10.27 -9.07 10.27
C PRO A 145 -11.50 -9.55 11.04
N LYS A 146 -11.55 -9.31 12.36
CA LYS A 146 -12.67 -9.75 13.21
C LYS A 146 -13.95 -8.97 12.88
N HIS A 147 -13.85 -7.67 12.69
CA HIS A 147 -15.01 -6.81 12.42
C HIS A 147 -15.17 -6.50 10.94
N PHE A 148 -14.07 -6.50 10.17
CA PHE A 148 -14.02 -6.14 8.76
C PHE A 148 -13.26 -7.17 7.92
N PRO A 149 -13.77 -8.39 7.79
CA PRO A 149 -13.08 -9.51 7.15
C PRO A 149 -12.88 -9.35 5.63
N TRP A 150 -13.44 -8.29 5.02
CA TRP A 150 -13.36 -8.02 3.59
C TRP A 150 -12.46 -6.82 3.25
N THR A 151 -11.73 -6.27 4.23
CA THR A 151 -10.81 -5.15 4.03
C THR A 151 -9.44 -5.50 4.56
N MET A 152 -8.38 -5.22 3.78
CA MET A 152 -6.98 -5.43 4.16
C MET A 152 -6.13 -4.24 3.74
N GLY A 153 -5.24 -3.78 4.62
CA GLY A 153 -4.21 -2.77 4.33
C GLY A 153 -3.08 -3.30 3.44
N TYR A 154 -2.13 -2.44 3.13
CA TYR A 154 -0.90 -2.81 2.43
C TYR A 154 0.34 -2.31 3.17
N GLN A 155 0.45 -1.00 3.32
CA GLN A 155 1.61 -0.32 3.91
C GLN A 155 1.64 -0.45 5.43
N PRO A 156 2.78 -0.18 6.08
CA PRO A 156 2.87 -0.13 7.53
C PRO A 156 1.82 0.81 8.13
N ASP A 157 1.34 0.46 9.32
CA ASP A 157 0.31 1.27 9.96
C ASP A 157 0.87 2.58 10.54
N TYR A 158 0.05 3.60 10.50
CA TYR A 158 0.40 4.96 10.94
C TYR A 158 0.63 5.06 12.44
N HIS A 159 -0.09 4.24 13.20
CA HIS A 159 0.07 4.19 14.64
C HIS A 159 1.49 3.74 15.02
N THR A 160 1.96 2.63 14.44
CA THR A 160 3.33 2.12 14.65
C THR A 160 4.37 3.16 14.22
N GLU A 161 4.19 3.82 13.09
CA GLU A 161 5.10 4.88 12.63
C GLU A 161 5.13 6.05 13.62
N GLY A 162 3.97 6.45 14.14
CA GLY A 162 3.85 7.46 15.20
C GLY A 162 4.63 7.10 16.46
N VAL A 163 4.51 5.84 16.92
CA VAL A 163 5.28 5.30 18.07
C VAL A 163 6.79 5.42 17.82
N ILE A 164 7.24 5.00 16.64
CA ILE A 164 8.67 5.03 16.25
C ILE A 164 9.21 6.46 16.29
N TYR A 165 8.49 7.42 15.71
CA TYR A 165 8.93 8.82 15.72
C TYR A 165 9.00 9.41 17.14
N ALA A 166 8.00 9.12 17.97
CA ALA A 166 8.00 9.60 19.36
C ALA A 166 9.22 9.10 20.13
N LYS A 167 9.51 7.80 20.04
CA LYS A 167 10.68 7.19 20.69
C LYS A 167 11.99 7.73 20.16
N HIS A 168 12.11 7.91 18.83
CA HIS A 168 13.30 8.48 18.22
C HIS A 168 13.52 9.94 18.68
N ILE A 169 12.46 10.75 18.78
CA ILE A 169 12.53 12.12 19.29
C ILE A 169 13.02 12.15 20.72
N LEU A 170 12.43 11.34 21.61
CA LEU A 170 12.82 11.30 23.03
C LEU A 170 14.28 10.86 23.21
N ALA A 171 14.77 9.95 22.36
CA ALA A 171 16.14 9.46 22.46
C ALA A 171 17.19 10.44 21.91
N ASN A 172 16.83 11.31 20.96
CA ASN A 172 17.81 12.09 20.20
C ASN A 172 17.70 13.61 20.34
N ILE A 173 16.60 14.11 20.92
CA ILE A 173 16.38 15.56 21.04
C ILE A 173 16.25 15.93 22.51
N LYS A 174 17.15 16.80 22.95
CA LYS A 174 17.12 17.33 24.32
C LYS A 174 15.93 18.29 24.48
N GLU A 175 15.14 18.08 25.54
CA GLU A 175 13.99 18.91 25.87
C GLU A 175 13.06 19.17 24.66
N PRO A 176 12.52 18.12 24.05
CA PRO A 176 11.72 18.26 22.85
C PRO A 176 10.41 19.02 23.14
N LYS A 177 10.08 19.96 22.26
CA LYS A 177 8.82 20.69 22.17
C LYS A 177 8.24 20.48 20.80
N VAL A 178 7.25 19.61 20.69
CA VAL A 178 6.71 19.15 19.39
C VAL A 178 5.50 19.96 19.00
N GLY A 179 5.63 20.67 17.86
CA GLY A 179 4.50 21.21 17.12
C GLY A 179 4.05 20.21 16.07
N ILE A 180 2.76 19.89 16.00
CA ILE A 180 2.18 18.93 15.07
C ILE A 180 1.27 19.64 14.10
N LEU A 181 1.48 19.45 12.79
CA LEU A 181 0.49 19.72 11.74
C LEU A 181 -0.13 18.40 11.32
N MET A 182 -1.47 18.30 11.32
CA MET A 182 -2.12 17.07 10.84
C MET A 182 -3.38 17.34 10.03
N GLN A 183 -3.67 16.46 9.07
CA GLN A 183 -4.97 16.41 8.41
C GLN A 183 -6.05 16.04 9.43
N ASN A 184 -7.18 16.76 9.42
CA ASN A 184 -8.24 16.63 10.42
C ASN A 184 -9.19 15.47 10.12
N ASP A 185 -8.63 14.25 10.08
CA ASP A 185 -9.39 13.03 9.87
C ASP A 185 -8.69 11.83 10.55
N ASP A 186 -9.14 10.61 10.25
CA ASP A 186 -8.58 9.40 10.85
C ASP A 186 -7.11 9.15 10.47
N PHE A 187 -6.62 9.70 9.34
CA PHE A 187 -5.20 9.65 8.98
C PHE A 187 -4.34 10.39 10.01
N GLY A 188 -4.68 11.67 10.26
CA GLY A 188 -3.93 12.45 11.25
C GLY A 188 -4.11 11.95 12.67
N LYS A 189 -5.31 11.49 13.03
CA LYS A 189 -5.61 10.98 14.37
C LYS A 189 -4.86 9.69 14.69
N ASP A 190 -4.75 8.77 13.75
CA ASP A 190 -4.06 7.49 13.95
C ASP A 190 -2.55 7.71 14.24
N TYR A 191 -1.90 8.59 13.49
CA TYR A 191 -0.53 9.02 13.80
C TYR A 191 -0.40 9.67 15.17
N LEU A 192 -1.34 10.56 15.51
CA LEU A 192 -1.33 11.27 16.79
C LEU A 192 -1.50 10.30 17.97
N GLU A 193 -2.35 9.31 17.84
CA GLU A 193 -2.55 8.27 18.86
C GLU A 193 -1.28 7.44 19.06
N GLY A 194 -0.66 6.94 18.00
CA GLY A 194 0.61 6.24 18.07
C GLY A 194 1.73 7.11 18.62
N PHE A 195 1.80 8.37 18.21
CA PHE A 195 2.78 9.32 18.73
C PHE A 195 2.65 9.54 20.25
N LYS A 196 1.43 9.72 20.74
CA LYS A 196 1.14 9.84 22.19
C LYS A 196 1.49 8.56 22.95
N GLU A 197 1.22 7.39 22.38
CA GLU A 197 1.61 6.11 22.95
C GLU A 197 3.13 6.00 23.07
N GLY A 198 3.85 6.31 22.01
CA GLY A 198 5.32 6.29 21.98
C GLY A 198 5.96 7.29 22.93
N LEU A 199 5.34 8.45 23.19
CA LEU A 199 5.77 9.40 24.22
C LEU A 199 5.56 8.85 25.63
N GLY A 200 4.51 8.06 25.85
CA GLY A 200 4.09 7.67 27.19
C GLY A 200 3.47 8.82 28.00
N LYS A 201 2.81 8.48 29.11
CA LYS A 201 2.05 9.44 29.93
C LYS A 201 2.94 10.56 30.52
N ASP A 202 4.16 10.24 30.92
CA ASP A 202 5.07 11.18 31.56
C ASP A 202 5.58 12.28 30.63
N ASN A 203 5.57 12.01 29.30
CA ASN A 203 6.03 12.94 28.28
C ASN A 203 4.88 13.61 27.50
N ALA A 204 3.63 13.49 27.93
CA ALA A 204 2.47 14.07 27.23
C ALA A 204 2.62 15.58 26.95
N LYS A 205 3.28 16.31 27.86
CA LYS A 205 3.57 17.77 27.74
C LYS A 205 4.55 18.13 26.65
N VAL A 206 5.22 17.14 26.03
CA VAL A 206 6.14 17.34 24.91
C VAL A 206 5.41 17.90 23.69
N ILE A 207 4.13 17.56 23.50
CA ILE A 207 3.27 18.17 22.46
C ILE A 207 2.85 19.56 22.93
N VAL A 208 3.47 20.60 22.38
CA VAL A 208 3.17 22.00 22.75
C VAL A 208 2.02 22.60 21.96
N LYS A 209 1.77 22.11 20.73
CA LYS A 209 0.67 22.59 19.87
C LYS A 209 0.29 21.53 18.85
N LEU A 210 -1.02 21.37 18.67
CA LEU A 210 -1.62 20.65 17.57
C LEU A 210 -2.34 21.66 16.66
N ALA A 211 -1.97 21.68 15.39
CA ALA A 211 -2.63 22.46 14.36
C ALA A 211 -3.19 21.51 13.31
N THR A 212 -4.43 21.73 12.91
CA THR A 212 -5.12 20.89 11.91
C THR A 212 -5.38 21.65 10.63
N TYR A 213 -5.57 20.91 9.54
CA TYR A 213 -6.04 21.42 8.26
C TYR A 213 -7.06 20.47 7.66
N GLU A 214 -7.93 21.02 6.82
CA GLU A 214 -8.85 20.26 5.97
C GLU A 214 -8.25 20.10 4.57
N VAL A 215 -8.56 18.99 3.89
CA VAL A 215 -8.07 18.74 2.52
C VAL A 215 -8.51 19.83 1.54
N THR A 216 -9.63 20.51 1.84
CA THR A 216 -10.17 21.62 1.06
C THR A 216 -9.52 22.97 1.35
N ASP A 217 -8.65 23.05 2.36
CA ASP A 217 -7.96 24.31 2.67
C ASP A 217 -7.03 24.72 1.51
N PRO A 218 -6.92 26.02 1.24
CA PRO A 218 -6.02 26.50 0.18
C PRO A 218 -4.54 26.33 0.57
N THR A 219 -4.20 26.53 1.86
CA THR A 219 -2.85 26.56 2.40
C THR A 219 -2.83 26.22 3.88
N VAL A 220 -1.62 25.89 4.40
CA VAL A 220 -1.37 25.62 5.82
C VAL A 220 -0.43 26.64 6.47
N GLU A 221 -0.26 27.80 5.85
CA GLU A 221 0.72 28.81 6.29
C GLU A 221 0.44 29.34 7.69
N SER A 222 -0.82 29.62 8.01
CA SER A 222 -1.22 30.10 9.33
C SER A 222 -0.96 29.08 10.44
N GLN A 223 -1.15 27.79 10.15
CA GLN A 223 -0.82 26.69 11.06
C GLN A 223 0.67 26.66 11.37
N ILE A 224 1.53 26.80 10.35
CA ILE A 224 2.99 26.78 10.53
C ILE A 224 3.48 27.98 11.35
N ILE A 225 2.92 29.19 11.13
CA ILE A 225 3.20 30.36 11.96
C ILE A 225 2.85 30.08 13.43
N GLN A 226 1.63 29.57 13.68
CA GLN A 226 1.18 29.24 15.03
C GLN A 226 2.06 28.19 15.72
N LEU A 227 2.60 27.20 14.98
CA LEU A 227 3.50 26.19 15.53
C LEU A 227 4.85 26.84 15.93
N LYS A 228 5.42 27.68 15.09
CA LYS A 228 6.65 28.42 15.40
C LYS A 228 6.50 29.28 16.66
N ASP A 229 5.39 29.98 16.79
CA ASP A 229 5.15 30.93 17.90
C ASP A 229 5.10 30.26 19.28
N THR A 230 4.92 28.93 19.33
CA THR A 230 5.02 28.15 20.59
C THR A 230 6.45 27.89 21.06
N GLY A 231 7.45 28.22 20.26
CA GLY A 231 8.84 27.87 20.50
C GLY A 231 9.12 26.37 20.30
N ALA A 232 8.31 25.66 19.51
CA ALA A 232 8.54 24.26 19.15
C ALA A 232 9.90 24.11 18.45
N ASN A 233 10.71 23.15 18.92
CA ASN A 233 12.00 22.78 18.34
C ASN A 233 11.93 21.47 17.54
N VAL A 234 10.77 20.81 17.53
CA VAL A 234 10.43 19.66 16.70
C VAL A 234 9.16 19.96 15.94
N PHE A 235 9.14 19.62 14.64
CA PHE A 235 7.96 19.72 13.78
C PHE A 235 7.59 18.33 13.27
N PHE A 236 6.40 17.85 13.62
CA PHE A 236 5.84 16.63 13.07
C PHE A 236 4.78 16.96 12.03
N ASN A 237 5.09 16.64 10.76
CA ASN A 237 4.30 16.98 9.59
C ASN A 237 3.50 15.75 9.12
N ILE A 238 2.23 15.67 9.55
CA ILE A 238 1.29 14.60 9.18
C ILE A 238 0.35 15.14 8.09
N ALA A 239 0.92 15.38 6.93
CA ALA A 239 0.20 16.03 5.84
C ALA A 239 0.34 15.25 4.52
N THR A 240 -0.66 15.37 3.65
CA THR A 240 -0.63 14.88 2.27
C THR A 240 0.29 15.76 1.39
N PRO A 241 0.75 15.31 0.22
CA PRO A 241 1.86 15.91 -0.53
C PRO A 241 1.81 17.42 -0.72
N LYS A 242 0.68 17.97 -1.15
CA LYS A 242 0.51 19.44 -1.36
C LYS A 242 0.81 20.20 -0.08
N PHE A 243 0.20 19.77 1.02
CA PHE A 243 0.29 20.47 2.30
C PHE A 243 1.62 20.22 3.00
N ALA A 244 2.20 19.02 2.84
CA ALA A 244 3.55 18.72 3.32
C ALA A 244 4.59 19.66 2.67
N ALA A 245 4.55 19.82 1.35
CA ALA A 245 5.44 20.72 0.64
C ALA A 245 5.24 22.20 1.03
N GLN A 246 4.00 22.63 1.21
CA GLN A 246 3.67 23.98 1.68
C GLN A 246 4.23 24.23 3.09
N ALA A 247 4.05 23.27 4.00
CA ALA A 247 4.53 23.37 5.38
C ALA A 247 6.06 23.48 5.45
N ILE A 248 6.79 22.68 4.68
CA ILE A 248 8.26 22.75 4.59
C ILE A 248 8.73 24.11 4.08
N ARG A 249 8.14 24.59 2.97
CA ARG A 249 8.47 25.93 2.42
C ARG A 249 8.21 27.03 3.42
N LYS A 250 7.01 27.02 4.04
CA LYS A 250 6.63 28.07 5.00
C LYS A 250 7.53 28.09 6.22
N ALA A 251 7.91 26.95 6.75
CA ALA A 251 8.86 26.88 7.86
C ALA A 251 10.20 27.56 7.49
N ALA A 252 10.72 27.31 6.29
CA ALA A 252 11.94 27.93 5.79
C ALA A 252 11.77 29.46 5.58
N GLU A 253 10.68 29.89 4.93
CA GLU A 253 10.38 31.31 4.68
C GLU A 253 10.36 32.14 5.96
N ILE A 254 9.78 31.60 7.03
CA ILE A 254 9.72 32.29 8.34
C ILE A 254 10.94 32.02 9.21
N SER A 255 12.00 31.41 8.65
CA SER A 255 13.25 31.06 9.37
C SER A 255 13.01 30.19 10.61
N TRP A 256 12.00 29.31 10.58
CA TRP A 256 11.78 28.29 11.61
C TRP A 256 12.54 27.01 11.23
N LYS A 257 13.49 26.61 12.07
CA LYS A 257 14.41 25.49 11.82
C LYS A 257 14.29 24.40 12.89
N PRO A 258 13.12 23.77 13.06
CA PRO A 258 12.96 22.65 13.98
C PRO A 258 13.60 21.37 13.42
N ALA A 259 13.84 20.37 14.27
CA ALA A 259 14.01 19.00 13.79
C ALA A 259 12.69 18.55 13.16
N GLN A 260 12.70 18.14 11.89
CA GLN A 260 11.48 17.80 11.16
C GLN A 260 11.31 16.30 11.01
N TYR A 261 10.10 15.83 11.34
CA TYR A 261 9.62 14.47 11.08
C TYR A 261 8.41 14.54 10.15
N MET A 262 8.33 13.66 9.20
CA MET A 262 7.28 13.67 8.20
C MET A 262 6.74 12.25 7.96
N THR A 263 5.43 12.14 7.76
CA THR A 263 4.79 10.88 7.38
C THR A 263 5.37 10.28 6.10
N ASN A 264 5.52 8.97 6.04
CA ASN A 264 6.08 8.28 4.87
C ASN A 264 5.30 8.52 3.58
N VAL A 265 4.00 8.73 3.66
CA VAL A 265 3.15 8.94 2.47
C VAL A 265 3.43 10.26 1.74
N SER A 266 4.22 11.14 2.33
CA SER A 266 4.66 12.40 1.70
C SER A 266 6.17 12.45 1.45
N ALA A 267 6.86 11.30 1.45
CA ALA A 267 8.31 11.22 1.29
C ALA A 267 8.79 11.37 -0.18
N SER A 268 7.91 11.32 -1.20
CA SER A 268 8.34 11.39 -2.59
C SER A 268 9.17 12.63 -2.88
N VAL A 269 10.41 12.41 -3.36
CA VAL A 269 11.31 13.50 -3.75
C VAL A 269 10.70 14.30 -4.90
N ALA A 270 10.13 13.66 -5.89
CA ALA A 270 9.58 14.32 -7.06
C ALA A 270 8.34 15.17 -6.76
N SER A 271 7.41 14.66 -5.95
CA SER A 271 6.10 15.30 -5.74
C SER A 271 6.00 16.16 -4.48
N VAL A 272 6.94 16.02 -3.53
CA VAL A 272 6.94 16.77 -2.26
C VAL A 272 8.23 17.55 -2.05
N ILE A 273 9.36 16.87 -2.02
CA ILE A 273 10.62 17.51 -1.59
C ILE A 273 11.11 18.52 -2.62
N LYS A 274 11.13 18.16 -3.90
CA LYS A 274 11.54 19.09 -4.97
C LYS A 274 10.64 20.33 -5.04
N PRO A 275 9.30 20.23 -4.99
CA PRO A 275 8.43 21.41 -4.85
C PRO A 275 8.63 22.21 -3.57
N ALA A 276 9.03 21.57 -2.47
CA ALA A 276 9.33 22.26 -1.20
C ALA A 276 10.66 23.01 -1.25
N GLY A 277 11.58 22.57 -2.11
CA GLY A 277 12.97 23.02 -2.19
C GLY A 277 13.91 22.11 -1.41
N PHE A 278 14.94 21.58 -2.07
CA PHE A 278 15.88 20.65 -1.47
C PHE A 278 16.57 21.22 -0.22
N ASP A 279 16.98 22.50 -0.27
CA ASP A 279 17.62 23.17 0.86
C ASP A 279 16.71 23.29 2.08
N ASN A 280 15.40 23.45 1.86
CA ASN A 280 14.40 23.57 2.90
C ASN A 280 14.10 22.22 3.57
N ALA A 281 14.41 21.12 2.91
CA ALA A 281 14.10 19.77 3.34
C ALA A 281 15.28 19.06 4.03
N GLN A 282 16.47 19.69 4.08
CA GLN A 282 17.64 19.05 4.67
C GLN A 282 17.41 18.61 6.11
N GLY A 283 17.73 17.34 6.39
CA GLY A 283 17.62 16.76 7.72
C GLY A 283 16.23 16.26 8.11
N ILE A 284 15.20 16.39 7.25
CA ILE A 284 13.87 15.79 7.49
C ILE A 284 14.05 14.29 7.66
N ILE A 285 13.38 13.73 8.68
CA ILE A 285 13.34 12.28 8.96
C ILE A 285 11.97 11.75 8.59
N THR A 286 11.95 10.60 7.93
CA THR A 286 10.74 9.81 7.65
C THR A 286 11.04 8.33 7.81
N ALA A 287 10.00 7.49 7.70
CA ALA A 287 10.13 6.04 7.68
C ALA A 287 10.00 5.52 6.26
N ALA A 288 10.77 4.50 5.93
CA ALA A 288 10.73 3.82 4.65
C ALA A 288 10.51 2.31 4.85
N TYR A 289 9.81 1.71 3.92
CA TYR A 289 9.69 0.25 3.77
C TYR A 289 9.98 -0.19 2.32
N LEU A 290 10.06 0.77 1.42
CA LEU A 290 10.40 0.62 -0.01
C LEU A 290 11.74 1.27 -0.30
N LYS A 291 12.43 0.79 -1.32
CA LYS A 291 13.64 1.41 -1.85
C LYS A 291 13.29 2.73 -2.54
N ASP A 292 13.88 3.84 -2.10
CA ASP A 292 13.68 5.12 -2.79
C ASP A 292 14.51 5.17 -4.08
N PRO A 293 13.90 5.53 -5.22
CA PRO A 293 14.59 5.52 -6.51
C PRO A 293 15.65 6.64 -6.66
N THR A 294 15.70 7.60 -5.74
CA THR A 294 16.70 8.66 -5.73
C THR A 294 17.93 8.32 -4.89
N ASP A 295 17.84 7.31 -4.02
CA ASP A 295 18.96 6.88 -3.19
C ASP A 295 19.99 6.11 -4.03
N LYS A 296 21.19 6.68 -4.14
CA LYS A 296 22.31 6.11 -4.89
C LYS A 296 22.76 4.74 -4.40
N LYS A 297 22.42 4.36 -3.16
CA LYS A 297 22.65 3.03 -2.61
C LYS A 297 22.04 1.93 -3.49
N TRP A 298 20.94 2.23 -4.18
CA TRP A 298 20.22 1.28 -5.01
C TRP A 298 20.60 1.34 -6.50
N ALA A 299 21.62 2.14 -6.89
CA ALA A 299 22.00 2.30 -8.29
C ALA A 299 22.39 0.98 -8.97
N ASP A 300 23.03 0.08 -8.21
CA ASP A 300 23.45 -1.25 -8.69
C ASP A 300 22.55 -2.39 -8.23
N ASP A 301 21.44 -2.10 -7.55
CA ASP A 301 20.48 -3.11 -7.10
C ASP A 301 19.68 -3.69 -8.27
N GLU A 302 19.63 -5.03 -8.35
CA GLU A 302 19.02 -5.75 -9.47
C GLU A 302 17.50 -5.50 -9.56
N GLU A 303 16.78 -5.39 -8.43
CA GLU A 303 15.34 -5.09 -8.44
C GLU A 303 15.08 -3.66 -8.95
N MET A 304 15.93 -2.69 -8.56
CA MET A 304 15.82 -1.31 -9.03
C MET A 304 16.16 -1.18 -10.53
N LYS A 305 17.18 -1.90 -11.01
CA LYS A 305 17.49 -1.96 -12.45
C LYS A 305 16.34 -2.56 -13.25
N MET A 306 15.78 -3.67 -12.76
CA MET A 306 14.63 -4.33 -13.39
C MET A 306 13.41 -3.40 -13.43
N TRP A 307 13.09 -2.75 -12.31
CA TRP A 307 12.00 -1.77 -12.24
C TRP A 307 12.25 -0.57 -13.15
N SER A 308 13.46 -0.03 -13.18
CA SER A 308 13.82 1.07 -14.06
C SER A 308 13.64 0.74 -15.54
N ALA A 309 14.07 -0.45 -15.97
CA ALA A 309 13.87 -0.94 -17.33
C ALA A 309 12.38 -1.18 -17.65
N TRP A 310 11.61 -1.67 -16.65
CA TRP A 310 10.16 -1.80 -16.77
C TRP A 310 9.48 -0.44 -16.97
N MET A 311 9.90 0.59 -16.21
CA MET A 311 9.42 1.97 -16.35
C MET A 311 9.68 2.52 -17.76
N ASP A 312 10.89 2.32 -18.30
CA ASP A 312 11.24 2.76 -19.67
C ASP A 312 10.31 2.16 -20.72
N LYS A 313 9.97 0.90 -20.54
CA LYS A 313 9.13 0.17 -21.50
C LYS A 313 7.64 0.48 -21.39
N TRP A 314 7.13 0.57 -20.16
CA TRP A 314 5.68 0.61 -19.92
C TRP A 314 5.16 1.97 -19.52
N MET A 315 6.04 2.88 -19.11
CA MET A 315 5.73 4.24 -18.70
C MET A 315 6.74 5.26 -19.28
N PRO A 316 6.94 5.27 -20.59
CA PRO A 316 7.93 6.14 -21.21
C PRO A 316 7.66 7.61 -20.87
N GLY A 317 8.71 8.33 -20.43
CA GLY A 317 8.63 9.73 -20.04
C GLY A 317 8.12 9.98 -18.61
N ALA A 318 7.72 8.95 -17.85
CA ALA A 318 7.38 9.12 -16.44
C ALA A 318 8.64 9.43 -15.61
N ASN A 319 8.45 10.24 -14.56
CA ASN A 319 9.55 10.61 -13.67
C ASN A 319 9.91 9.45 -12.73
N LYS A 320 11.00 8.74 -13.02
CA LYS A 320 11.49 7.63 -12.18
C LYS A 320 11.90 8.05 -10.76
N GLY A 321 12.11 9.34 -10.51
CA GLY A 321 12.38 9.85 -9.15
C GLY A 321 11.14 9.97 -8.27
N ASP A 322 9.94 9.59 -8.77
CA ASP A 322 8.73 9.56 -7.96
C ASP A 322 8.55 8.16 -7.32
N ALA A 323 8.79 8.07 -6.02
CA ALA A 323 8.68 6.84 -5.24
C ALA A 323 7.26 6.21 -5.28
N ASN A 324 6.23 6.99 -5.64
CA ASN A 324 4.89 6.45 -5.82
C ASN A 324 4.80 5.42 -6.95
N TYR A 325 5.69 5.45 -7.94
CA TYR A 325 5.77 4.38 -8.96
C TYR A 325 6.40 3.09 -8.42
N VAL A 326 7.34 3.21 -7.48
CA VAL A 326 7.90 2.06 -6.76
C VAL A 326 6.80 1.40 -5.93
N TYR A 327 6.02 2.20 -5.21
CA TYR A 327 4.83 1.75 -4.47
C TYR A 327 3.83 1.02 -5.39
N ALA A 328 3.47 1.64 -6.51
CA ALA A 328 2.51 1.08 -7.47
C ALA A 328 2.94 -0.30 -7.99
N TYR A 329 4.21 -0.45 -8.36
CA TYR A 329 4.78 -1.71 -8.81
C TYR A 329 4.73 -2.79 -7.73
N SER A 330 5.15 -2.43 -6.52
CA SER A 330 5.23 -3.32 -5.37
C SER A 330 3.85 -3.85 -4.95
N VAL A 331 2.85 -2.98 -4.81
CA VAL A 331 1.50 -3.39 -4.42
C VAL A 331 0.80 -4.18 -5.53
N ALA A 332 1.02 -3.83 -6.81
CA ALA A 332 0.49 -4.58 -7.93
C ALA A 332 1.08 -6.00 -8.01
N PHE A 333 2.37 -6.16 -7.70
CA PHE A 333 3.00 -7.47 -7.58
C PHE A 333 2.34 -8.32 -6.49
N LEU A 334 2.03 -7.75 -5.32
CA LEU A 334 1.35 -8.49 -4.25
C LEU A 334 -0.04 -8.97 -4.69
N MET A 335 -0.82 -8.10 -5.36
CA MET A 335 -2.11 -8.49 -5.92
C MET A 335 -1.98 -9.55 -7.01
N HIS A 336 -0.95 -9.46 -7.84
CA HIS A 336 -0.63 -10.50 -8.84
C HIS A 336 -0.41 -11.87 -8.17
N GLN A 337 0.37 -11.93 -7.10
CA GLN A 337 0.60 -13.18 -6.36
C GLN A 337 -0.70 -13.70 -5.72
N THR A 338 -1.53 -12.82 -5.18
CA THR A 338 -2.85 -13.19 -4.64
C THR A 338 -3.73 -13.85 -5.69
N LEU A 339 -3.88 -13.22 -6.86
CA LEU A 339 -4.68 -13.77 -7.96
C LEU A 339 -4.09 -15.06 -8.54
N LYS A 340 -2.76 -15.13 -8.65
CA LYS A 340 -2.07 -16.34 -9.10
C LYS A 340 -2.36 -17.53 -8.18
N ASN A 341 -2.35 -17.29 -6.86
CA ASN A 341 -2.64 -18.32 -5.86
C ASN A 341 -4.12 -18.76 -5.86
N CYS A 342 -5.04 -17.92 -6.35
CA CYS A 342 -6.46 -18.31 -6.47
C CYS A 342 -6.67 -19.43 -7.49
N GLY A 343 -5.80 -19.59 -8.48
CA GLY A 343 -5.94 -20.60 -9.53
C GLY A 343 -7.26 -20.45 -10.29
N ASP A 344 -8.05 -21.52 -10.31
CA ASP A 344 -9.37 -21.59 -10.95
C ASP A 344 -10.53 -21.32 -9.98
N GLU A 345 -10.26 -20.97 -8.73
CA GLU A 345 -11.27 -20.56 -7.75
C GLU A 345 -11.17 -19.04 -7.50
N LEU A 346 -11.77 -18.25 -8.39
CA LEU A 346 -11.82 -16.79 -8.32
C LEU A 346 -13.14 -16.34 -7.68
N THR A 347 -13.36 -16.78 -6.42
CA THR A 347 -14.44 -16.32 -5.57
C THR A 347 -13.95 -15.23 -4.62
N HIS A 348 -14.82 -14.31 -4.20
CA HIS A 348 -14.48 -13.26 -3.21
C HIS A 348 -13.85 -13.88 -1.94
N ALA A 349 -14.43 -14.99 -1.46
CA ALA A 349 -13.93 -15.68 -0.27
C ALA A 349 -12.51 -16.24 -0.46
N ASN A 350 -12.22 -16.85 -1.63
CA ASN A 350 -10.89 -17.38 -1.90
C ASN A 350 -9.87 -16.28 -2.13
N VAL A 351 -10.26 -15.17 -2.77
CA VAL A 351 -9.38 -14.00 -2.92
C VAL A 351 -8.93 -13.47 -1.56
N MET A 352 -9.87 -13.30 -0.59
CA MET A 352 -9.51 -12.92 0.78
C MET A 352 -8.64 -13.98 1.47
N LYS A 353 -8.96 -15.27 1.31
CA LYS A 353 -8.18 -16.37 1.87
C LYS A 353 -6.74 -16.36 1.37
N GLN A 354 -6.52 -16.17 0.07
CA GLN A 354 -5.18 -16.10 -0.51
C GLN A 354 -4.42 -14.84 -0.05
N ALA A 355 -5.10 -13.70 0.01
CA ALA A 355 -4.53 -12.47 0.55
C ALA A 355 -4.10 -12.63 2.02
N ALA A 356 -4.81 -13.44 2.81
CA ALA A 356 -4.54 -13.71 4.23
C ALA A 356 -3.64 -14.96 4.45
N SER A 357 -2.82 -15.36 3.49
CA SER A 357 -2.04 -16.60 3.60
C SER A 357 -0.54 -16.47 3.32
N PHE A 358 -0.05 -15.28 3.10
CA PHE A 358 1.36 -15.05 2.80
C PHE A 358 2.26 -15.33 4.01
N LYS A 359 3.41 -15.97 3.75
CA LYS A 359 4.44 -16.29 4.75
C LYS A 359 5.79 -15.78 4.25
N LYS A 360 6.25 -14.67 4.81
CA LYS A 360 7.55 -14.05 4.48
C LYS A 360 7.75 -13.89 2.96
N LEU A 361 6.69 -13.51 2.24
CA LEU A 361 6.78 -13.28 0.80
C LEU A 361 7.71 -12.09 0.53
N ARG A 362 8.73 -12.33 -0.28
CA ARG A 362 9.54 -11.24 -0.82
C ARG A 362 8.77 -10.55 -1.94
N VAL A 363 8.39 -9.33 -1.69
CA VAL A 363 7.79 -8.44 -2.68
C VAL A 363 8.89 -7.54 -3.23
N PRO A 364 9.04 -7.39 -4.55
CA PRO A 364 10.07 -6.55 -5.14
C PRO A 364 10.04 -5.12 -4.61
N LEU A 365 11.22 -4.51 -4.50
CA LEU A 365 11.44 -3.13 -4.07
C LEU A 365 11.16 -2.86 -2.59
N LEU A 366 10.72 -3.83 -1.79
CA LEU A 366 10.78 -3.69 -0.33
C LEU A 366 12.25 -3.59 0.13
N LEU A 367 12.48 -2.88 1.20
CA LEU A 367 13.82 -2.83 1.82
C LEU A 367 14.30 -4.23 2.22
N PRO A 368 15.61 -4.48 2.23
CA PRO A 368 16.17 -5.74 2.73
C PRO A 368 15.68 -6.05 4.15
N GLY A 369 15.30 -7.29 4.39
CA GLY A 369 14.76 -7.73 5.68
C GLY A 369 13.25 -7.53 5.85
N ILE A 370 12.61 -6.72 5.01
CA ILE A 370 11.15 -6.51 5.04
C ILE A 370 10.47 -7.50 4.09
N THR A 371 9.45 -8.18 4.58
CA THR A 371 8.64 -9.17 3.85
C THR A 371 7.16 -8.99 4.14
N VAL A 372 6.33 -9.56 3.29
CA VAL A 372 4.88 -9.61 3.50
C VAL A 372 4.51 -10.91 4.22
N SER A 373 3.82 -10.77 5.35
CA SER A 373 3.20 -11.89 6.07
C SER A 373 1.78 -11.50 6.45
N THR A 374 0.84 -12.44 6.25
CA THR A 374 -0.56 -12.27 6.61
C THR A 374 -1.14 -13.56 7.17
N SER A 375 -2.22 -13.47 7.93
CA SER A 375 -2.95 -14.63 8.43
C SER A 375 -4.44 -14.31 8.56
N ALA A 376 -5.25 -15.29 8.89
CA ALA A 376 -6.68 -15.08 9.15
C ALA A 376 -6.97 -14.10 10.30
N THR A 377 -6.00 -13.85 11.16
CA THR A 377 -6.10 -12.95 12.32
C THR A 377 -5.17 -11.73 12.23
N ASP A 378 -4.43 -11.61 11.13
CA ASP A 378 -3.46 -10.52 10.91
C ASP A 378 -3.55 -10.01 9.47
N PHE A 379 -4.14 -8.83 9.31
CA PHE A 379 -4.34 -8.13 8.04
C PHE A 379 -3.38 -6.94 7.85
N TYR A 380 -2.22 -6.98 8.51
CA TYR A 380 -1.11 -6.04 8.29
C TYR A 380 0.00 -6.68 7.46
N PRO A 381 0.00 -6.55 6.12
CA PRO A 381 0.96 -7.24 5.25
C PRO A 381 2.41 -6.83 5.52
N ILE A 382 2.67 -5.55 5.76
CA ILE A 382 3.99 -4.97 6.03
C ILE A 382 3.96 -4.33 7.41
N GLN A 383 4.82 -4.79 8.32
CA GLN A 383 4.82 -4.37 9.73
C GLN A 383 6.17 -3.81 10.18
N SER A 384 7.06 -3.55 9.23
CA SER A 384 8.40 -3.07 9.54
C SER A 384 8.78 -1.89 8.66
N VAL A 385 9.56 -0.99 9.23
CA VAL A 385 10.11 0.20 8.57
C VAL A 385 11.56 0.41 8.99
N GLN A 386 12.28 1.21 8.22
CA GLN A 386 13.59 1.74 8.58
C GLN A 386 13.53 3.27 8.46
N LEU A 387 14.20 4.00 9.35
CA LEU A 387 14.26 5.46 9.24
C LEU A 387 15.19 5.87 8.09
N GLU A 388 14.82 6.97 7.46
CA GLU A 388 15.65 7.65 6.48
C GLU A 388 15.68 9.16 6.73
N ARG A 389 16.75 9.80 6.30
CA ARG A 389 16.97 11.25 6.43
C ARG A 389 17.22 11.86 5.08
N PHE A 390 16.59 13.00 4.79
CA PHE A 390 16.84 13.72 3.56
C PHE A 390 18.19 14.45 3.62
N LYS A 391 19.05 14.19 2.62
CA LYS A 391 20.38 14.79 2.53
C LYS A 391 20.77 15.03 1.07
N GLY A 392 21.17 16.25 0.76
CA GLY A 392 21.42 16.67 -0.62
C GLY A 392 20.13 16.66 -1.43
N GLU A 393 19.98 15.70 -2.33
CA GLU A 393 18.83 15.55 -3.22
C GLU A 393 18.14 14.17 -3.10
N SER A 394 18.49 13.38 -2.08
CA SER A 394 17.99 12.03 -1.89
C SER A 394 17.76 11.68 -0.43
N TRP A 395 17.07 10.57 -0.20
CA TRP A 395 16.96 9.94 1.11
C TRP A 395 18.17 9.05 1.39
N GLU A 396 18.62 9.03 2.64
CA GLU A 396 19.65 8.13 3.15
C GLU A 396 19.08 7.33 4.32
N LEU A 397 19.06 6.00 4.20
CA LEU A 397 18.62 5.10 5.27
C LEU A 397 19.61 5.14 6.45
N PHE A 398 19.10 5.08 7.66
CA PHE A 398 19.89 4.95 8.89
C PHE A 398 19.18 4.11 9.95
N GLY A 399 19.92 3.66 10.96
CA GLY A 399 19.38 2.78 12.00
C GLY A 399 19.03 1.39 11.47
N GLU A 400 18.40 0.61 12.34
CA GLU A 400 17.95 -0.75 12.05
C GLU A 400 16.51 -0.76 11.53
N VAL A 401 16.10 -1.90 10.94
CA VAL A 401 14.69 -2.15 10.61
C VAL A 401 13.92 -2.37 11.91
N MET A 402 12.83 -1.65 12.07
CA MET A 402 12.00 -1.63 13.28
C MET A 402 10.58 -2.11 12.97
N SER A 403 9.92 -2.72 13.95
CA SER A 403 8.50 -3.07 13.92
C SER A 403 7.83 -2.62 15.23
N ALA A 404 6.50 -2.70 15.30
CA ALA A 404 5.77 -2.42 16.53
C ALA A 404 6.25 -3.28 17.71
N GLU A 405 6.64 -4.53 17.44
CA GLU A 405 7.13 -5.47 18.48
C GLU A 405 8.58 -5.16 18.91
N SER A 406 9.36 -4.48 18.10
CA SER A 406 10.77 -4.15 18.38
C SER A 406 10.96 -2.79 19.02
N THR A 407 9.88 -2.04 19.20
CA THR A 407 9.86 -0.71 19.80
C THR A 407 9.13 -0.73 21.14
#